data_06a92002e2a903c1e5460c99bb416e58
#
_entry.id   06a92002e2a903c1e5460c99bb416e58
#
_cell.length_a   1.000
_cell.length_b   1.000
_cell.length_c   1.000
_cell.angle_alpha   90.00
_cell.angle_beta   90.00
_cell.angle_gamma   90.00
#
_symmetry.space_group_name_H-M   'P 1'
#
loop_
_entity.id
_entity.type
_entity.pdbx_description
1 polymer ?
#
loop_
_entity_poly.entity_id
_entity_poly.type
_entity_poly.pdbx_seq_one_letter_code
_entity_poly.pdbx_strand_id
1 'polypeptide(L)'
;MIIFDELDSLAKFKSCEDSGPGETVLSQLLTEMEDGLASRVVVIGISNRPDMIDGSILRTGRLDLRIFIQPPDERGRFDIIKILTDSMPLSSDVNLNEIALATQNYSGADLAALCREAAVNAMQNNANAISSTDFAAGLKQIKPSITNEVEAWYEKIKDGVSNVIPNEADRMFYG
;
A
#
# COMPACT_ATOMS: atom_id res chain seq x y z
N MET A 1 -19.17 -3.87 -6.95
CA MET A 1 -18.08 -3.47 -6.04
C MET A 1 -17.71 -2.03 -6.36
N ILE A 2 -17.54 -1.20 -5.34
CA ILE A 2 -17.12 0.20 -5.43
C ILE A 2 -15.82 0.34 -4.65
N ILE A 3 -14.83 1.02 -5.22
CA ILE A 3 -13.54 1.25 -4.57
C ILE A 3 -13.32 2.76 -4.49
N PHE A 4 -13.10 3.27 -3.29
CA PHE A 4 -12.70 4.65 -3.04
C PHE A 4 -11.20 4.67 -2.72
N ASP A 5 -10.41 5.21 -3.62
CA ASP A 5 -9.00 5.49 -3.35
C ASP A 5 -8.85 6.86 -2.69
N GLU A 6 -7.81 7.01 -1.86
CA GLU A 6 -7.57 8.22 -1.06
C GLU A 6 -8.81 8.64 -0.24
N LEU A 7 -9.43 7.67 0.46
CA LEU A 7 -10.65 7.90 1.23
C LEU A 7 -10.51 9.04 2.25
N ASP A 8 -9.32 9.26 2.79
CA ASP A 8 -9.00 10.36 3.69
C ASP A 8 -9.22 11.75 3.06
N SER A 9 -9.18 11.87 1.73
CA SER A 9 -9.51 13.13 1.05
C SER A 9 -11.02 13.41 1.02
N LEU A 10 -11.85 12.36 1.00
CA LEU A 10 -13.31 12.46 0.96
C LEU A 10 -13.94 12.48 2.36
N ALA A 11 -13.36 11.75 3.31
CA ALA A 11 -13.91 11.45 4.62
C ALA A 11 -13.09 12.08 5.76
N LYS A 12 -12.62 13.33 5.60
CA LYS A 12 -11.82 14.04 6.62
C LYS A 12 -12.58 14.25 7.92
N PHE A 13 -11.85 14.05 9.02
CA PHE A 13 -12.31 14.40 10.36
C PHE A 13 -12.64 15.91 10.44
N LYS A 14 -13.78 16.25 11.07
CA LYS A 14 -14.22 17.65 11.25
C LYS A 14 -13.24 18.42 12.14
N SER A 15 -12.62 19.48 11.64
CA SER A 15 -12.24 20.63 12.46
C SER A 15 -13.43 21.56 12.56
N CYS A 16 -13.75 22.04 13.75
CA CYS A 16 -14.98 22.82 14.08
C CYS A 16 -15.20 24.15 13.31
N GLU A 17 -14.37 24.46 12.32
CA GLU A 17 -14.40 25.77 11.63
C GLU A 17 -14.77 25.71 10.13
N ASP A 18 -14.87 24.52 9.53
CA ASP A 18 -15.16 24.39 8.09
C ASP A 18 -16.54 23.75 7.83
N SER A 19 -17.57 24.58 7.80
CA SER A 19 -18.87 24.24 7.19
C SER A 19 -18.73 24.36 5.66
N GLY A 20 -17.98 23.45 5.03
CA GLY A 20 -17.68 23.47 3.61
C GLY A 20 -18.40 22.38 2.79
N PRO A 21 -18.27 22.40 1.45
CA PRO A 21 -18.89 21.42 0.54
C PRO A 21 -18.55 19.96 0.86
N GLY A 22 -17.41 19.68 1.52
CA GLY A 22 -16.98 18.34 1.91
C GLY A 22 -17.88 17.66 2.95
N GLU A 23 -18.57 18.45 3.78
CA GLU A 23 -19.51 17.91 4.78
C GLU A 23 -20.75 17.30 4.12
N THR A 24 -21.20 17.90 3.03
CA THR A 24 -22.32 17.42 2.24
C THR A 24 -21.96 16.09 1.55
N VAL A 25 -20.73 15.96 1.03
CA VAL A 25 -20.25 14.76 0.36
C VAL A 25 -20.15 13.57 1.34
N LEU A 26 -19.53 13.79 2.51
CA LEU A 26 -19.43 12.73 3.52
C LEU A 26 -20.80 12.29 4.01
N SER A 27 -21.70 13.24 4.32
CA SER A 27 -23.07 12.93 4.77
C SER A 27 -23.85 12.16 3.72
N GLN A 28 -23.74 12.53 2.45
CA GLN A 28 -24.37 11.80 1.34
C GLN A 28 -23.77 10.40 1.19
N LEU A 29 -22.44 10.27 1.24
CA LEU A 29 -21.77 8.98 1.17
C LEU A 29 -22.26 8.03 2.27
N LEU A 30 -22.38 8.52 3.51
CA LEU A 30 -22.88 7.74 4.64
C LEU A 30 -24.32 7.25 4.41
N THR A 31 -25.19 8.10 3.87
CA THR A 31 -26.58 7.75 3.52
C THR A 31 -26.62 6.69 2.43
N GLU A 32 -25.86 6.89 1.35
CA GLU A 32 -25.80 5.92 0.24
C GLU A 32 -25.20 4.57 0.67
N MET A 33 -24.27 4.56 1.62
CA MET A 33 -23.73 3.31 2.17
C MET A 33 -24.77 2.55 2.97
N GLU A 34 -25.62 3.22 3.76
CA GLU A 34 -26.69 2.59 4.52
C GLU A 34 -27.77 2.00 3.59
N ASP A 35 -28.16 2.71 2.56
CA ASP A 35 -29.09 2.24 1.53
C ASP A 35 -28.46 1.14 0.64
N GLY A 36 -27.16 1.23 0.37
CA GLY A 36 -26.39 0.29 -0.45
C GLY A 36 -26.26 -1.12 0.14
N LEU A 37 -26.31 -1.26 1.48
CA LEU A 37 -26.33 -2.58 2.14
C LEU A 37 -27.52 -3.44 1.71
N ALA A 38 -28.66 -2.83 1.36
CA ALA A 38 -29.81 -3.52 0.80
C ALA A 38 -29.58 -4.03 -0.63
N SER A 39 -28.61 -3.48 -1.36
CA SER A 39 -28.37 -3.73 -2.79
C SER A 39 -27.20 -4.69 -3.11
N ARG A 40 -26.63 -5.38 -2.11
CA ARG A 40 -25.52 -6.33 -2.27
C ARG A 40 -24.27 -5.71 -2.90
N VAL A 41 -23.97 -4.45 -2.59
CA VAL A 41 -22.76 -3.75 -3.03
C VAL A 41 -21.66 -3.92 -2.00
N VAL A 42 -20.47 -4.32 -2.46
CA VAL A 42 -19.24 -4.31 -1.64
C VAL A 42 -18.56 -2.97 -1.84
N VAL A 43 -18.26 -2.30 -0.73
CA VAL A 43 -17.53 -1.02 -0.72
C VAL A 43 -16.15 -1.23 -0.10
N ILE A 44 -15.11 -0.74 -0.76
CA ILE A 44 -13.72 -0.78 -0.29
C ILE A 44 -13.18 0.65 -0.24
N GLY A 45 -12.70 1.07 0.92
CA GLY A 45 -11.97 2.32 1.10
C GLY A 45 -10.48 2.06 1.23
N ILE A 46 -9.64 2.81 0.52
CA ILE A 46 -8.18 2.75 0.58
C ILE A 46 -7.68 4.10 1.09
N SER A 47 -6.76 4.10 2.05
CA SER A 47 -6.15 5.32 2.58
C SER A 47 -4.75 5.07 3.12
N ASN A 48 -3.87 6.06 2.94
CA ASN A 48 -2.56 6.13 3.55
C ASN A 48 -2.58 6.88 4.90
N ARG A 49 -3.69 7.55 5.24
CA ARG A 49 -3.86 8.37 6.43
C ARG A 49 -5.13 7.98 7.20
N PRO A 50 -5.14 6.78 7.81
CA PRO A 50 -6.31 6.31 8.56
C PRO A 50 -6.68 7.20 9.75
N ASP A 51 -5.72 7.96 10.28
CA ASP A 51 -5.89 8.96 11.33
C ASP A 51 -6.74 10.16 10.91
N MET A 52 -6.83 10.44 9.60
CA MET A 52 -7.61 11.55 9.04
C MET A 52 -9.06 11.17 8.71
N ILE A 53 -9.38 9.88 8.74
CA ILE A 53 -10.72 9.39 8.39
C ILE A 53 -11.69 9.63 9.55
N ASP A 54 -12.86 10.20 9.24
CA ASP A 54 -13.92 10.39 10.23
C ASP A 54 -14.43 9.05 10.77
N GLY A 55 -14.49 8.93 12.10
CA GLY A 55 -14.91 7.70 12.76
C GLY A 55 -16.34 7.26 12.44
N SER A 56 -17.18 8.13 11.91
CA SER A 56 -18.54 7.78 11.52
C SER A 56 -18.60 6.79 10.37
N ILE A 57 -17.63 6.86 9.43
CA ILE A 57 -17.57 5.94 8.27
C ILE A 57 -17.01 4.56 8.67
N LEU A 58 -16.27 4.48 9.79
CA LEU A 58 -15.61 3.26 10.28
C LEU A 58 -16.49 2.46 11.25
N ARG A 59 -17.78 2.81 11.39
CA ARG A 59 -18.71 2.12 12.29
C ARG A 59 -19.23 0.82 11.69
N THR A 60 -19.71 -0.08 12.56
CA THR A 60 -20.40 -1.33 12.18
C THR A 60 -21.52 -1.04 11.18
N GLY A 61 -21.58 -1.86 10.15
CA GLY A 61 -22.54 -1.69 9.05
C GLY A 61 -22.10 -0.71 7.95
N ARG A 62 -20.85 -0.21 8.00
CA ARG A 62 -20.24 0.64 6.98
C ARG A 62 -18.88 0.04 6.60
N LEU A 63 -17.76 0.78 6.79
CA LEU A 63 -16.41 0.23 6.62
C LEU A 63 -15.92 -0.34 7.98
N ASP A 64 -16.51 -1.42 8.41
CA ASP A 64 -16.25 -2.05 9.70
C ASP A 64 -15.07 -3.02 9.68
N LEU A 65 -14.77 -3.61 8.53
CA LEU A 65 -13.58 -4.45 8.36
C LEU A 65 -12.38 -3.59 7.97
N ARG A 66 -11.33 -3.61 8.79
CA ARG A 66 -10.10 -2.86 8.55
C ARG A 66 -8.96 -3.83 8.30
N ILE A 67 -8.28 -3.65 7.18
CA ILE A 67 -7.14 -4.47 6.77
C ILE A 67 -5.92 -3.58 6.66
N PHE A 68 -4.89 -3.87 7.45
CA PHE A 68 -3.61 -3.21 7.37
C PHE A 68 -2.72 -3.94 6.37
N ILE A 69 -2.29 -3.25 5.31
CA ILE A 69 -1.34 -3.76 4.33
C ILE A 69 0.06 -3.35 4.79
N GLN A 70 0.82 -4.33 5.25
CA GLN A 70 2.20 -4.13 5.69
C GLN A 70 3.17 -3.92 4.52
N PRO A 71 4.29 -3.22 4.76
CA PRO A 71 5.41 -3.24 3.82
C PRO A 71 5.85 -4.67 3.52
N PRO A 72 6.37 -4.93 2.30
CA PRO A 72 6.80 -6.28 1.95
C PRO A 72 8.00 -6.72 2.81
N ASP A 73 7.93 -7.93 3.35
CA ASP A 73 9.07 -8.61 3.96
C ASP A 73 10.11 -9.00 2.89
N GLU A 74 11.22 -9.61 3.29
CA GLU A 74 12.29 -10.00 2.37
C GLU A 74 11.78 -10.90 1.23
N ARG A 75 10.94 -11.88 1.55
CA ARG A 75 10.35 -12.79 0.57
C ARG A 75 9.38 -12.05 -0.36
N GLY A 76 8.54 -11.18 0.19
CA GLY A 76 7.64 -10.33 -0.58
C GLY A 76 8.40 -9.41 -1.54
N ARG A 77 9.53 -8.83 -1.11
CA ARG A 77 10.39 -8.02 -1.98
C ARG A 77 11.01 -8.86 -3.10
N PHE A 78 11.48 -10.06 -2.79
CA PHE A 78 11.96 -10.99 -3.81
C PHE A 78 10.89 -11.29 -4.86
N ASP A 79 9.68 -11.64 -4.42
CA ASP A 79 8.57 -11.98 -5.32
C ASP A 79 8.16 -10.76 -6.18
N ILE A 80 8.14 -9.57 -5.60
CA ILE A 80 7.86 -8.32 -6.34
C ILE A 80 8.94 -8.07 -7.40
N ILE A 81 10.23 -8.14 -7.03
CA ILE A 81 11.34 -7.92 -7.95
C ILE A 81 11.26 -8.95 -9.09
N LYS A 82 11.01 -10.22 -8.77
CA LYS A 82 10.87 -11.29 -9.75
C LYS A 82 9.76 -10.99 -10.77
N ILE A 83 8.59 -10.55 -10.32
CA ILE A 83 7.48 -10.16 -11.22
C ILE A 83 7.88 -8.96 -12.09
N LEU A 84 8.51 -7.94 -11.50
CA LEU A 84 8.92 -6.73 -12.21
C LEU A 84 9.99 -7.00 -13.26
N THR A 85 10.84 -7.99 -13.03
CA THR A 85 11.96 -8.33 -13.93
C THR A 85 11.66 -9.48 -14.90
N ASP A 86 10.48 -10.10 -14.83
CA ASP A 86 10.11 -11.26 -15.66
C ASP A 86 10.22 -11.00 -17.17
N SER A 87 9.92 -9.77 -17.59
CA SER A 87 10.02 -9.34 -19.00
C SER A 87 11.33 -8.62 -19.34
N MET A 88 12.25 -8.48 -18.38
CA MET A 88 13.50 -7.72 -18.57
C MET A 88 14.65 -8.68 -18.91
N PRO A 89 15.55 -8.31 -19.84
CA PRO A 89 16.75 -9.10 -20.12
C PRO A 89 17.75 -8.94 -18.96
N LEU A 90 17.81 -9.93 -18.09
CA LEU A 90 18.77 -9.97 -16.97
C LEU A 90 20.03 -10.74 -17.38
N SER A 91 21.19 -10.24 -16.97
CA SER A 91 22.47 -10.94 -17.06
C SER A 91 22.53 -12.07 -16.01
N SER A 92 23.32 -13.10 -16.28
CA SER A 92 23.47 -14.25 -15.39
C SER A 92 24.15 -13.96 -14.02
N ASP A 93 24.73 -12.78 -13.87
CA ASP A 93 25.34 -12.30 -12.64
C ASP A 93 24.33 -11.66 -11.66
N VAL A 94 23.07 -11.48 -12.08
CA VAL A 94 22.04 -10.87 -11.23
C VAL A 94 21.45 -11.90 -10.28
N ASN A 95 21.60 -11.62 -8.97
CA ASN A 95 21.00 -12.41 -7.91
C ASN A 95 19.85 -11.64 -7.24
N LEU A 96 18.61 -12.01 -7.54
CA LEU A 96 17.42 -11.34 -7.01
C LEU A 96 17.29 -11.44 -5.48
N ASN A 97 17.85 -12.50 -4.85
CA ASN A 97 17.85 -12.63 -3.40
C ASN A 97 18.76 -11.56 -2.76
N GLU A 98 19.94 -11.32 -3.33
CA GLU A 98 20.83 -10.28 -2.83
C GLU A 98 20.22 -8.89 -2.96
N ILE A 99 19.47 -8.63 -4.04
CA ILE A 99 18.76 -7.37 -4.23
C ILE A 99 17.63 -7.26 -3.18
N ALA A 100 16.89 -8.33 -2.91
CA ALA A 100 15.83 -8.34 -1.89
C ALA A 100 16.39 -8.09 -0.48
N LEU A 101 17.58 -8.62 -0.15
CA LEU A 101 18.28 -8.33 1.10
C LEU A 101 18.72 -6.87 1.19
N ALA A 102 19.25 -6.31 0.10
CA ALA A 102 19.74 -4.93 0.04
C ALA A 102 18.63 -3.86 0.04
N THR A 103 17.37 -4.25 -0.19
CA THR A 103 16.22 -3.34 -0.31
C THR A 103 15.34 -3.31 0.93
N GLN A 104 15.92 -3.41 2.12
CA GLN A 104 15.16 -3.25 3.36
C GLN A 104 14.44 -1.91 3.40
N ASN A 105 13.19 -1.90 3.90
CA ASN A 105 12.31 -0.73 3.98
C ASN A 105 11.88 -0.13 2.62
N TYR A 106 12.04 -0.87 1.52
CA TYR A 106 11.50 -0.46 0.23
C TYR A 106 10.03 -0.87 0.11
N SER A 107 9.21 0.05 -0.38
CA SER A 107 7.84 -0.22 -0.82
C SER A 107 7.84 -0.89 -2.20
N GLY A 108 6.69 -1.42 -2.64
CA GLY A 108 6.55 -1.93 -4.02
C GLY A 108 6.87 -0.88 -5.08
N ALA A 109 6.54 0.38 -4.82
CA ALA A 109 6.85 1.50 -5.71
C ALA A 109 8.36 1.77 -5.80
N ASP A 110 9.07 1.69 -4.66
CA ASP A 110 10.54 1.85 -4.63
C ASP A 110 11.23 0.73 -5.40
N LEU A 111 10.75 -0.51 -5.24
CA LEU A 111 11.28 -1.66 -5.99
C LEU A 111 11.04 -1.51 -7.49
N ALA A 112 9.88 -1.01 -7.90
CA ALA A 112 9.60 -0.71 -9.30
C ALA A 112 10.48 0.42 -9.84
N ALA A 113 10.75 1.45 -9.04
CA ALA A 113 11.67 2.51 -9.37
C ALA A 113 13.10 1.98 -9.52
N LEU A 114 13.55 1.10 -8.61
CA LEU A 114 14.86 0.46 -8.66
C LEU A 114 15.04 -0.36 -9.94
N CYS A 115 14.08 -1.21 -10.28
CA CYS A 115 14.14 -2.02 -11.50
C CYS A 115 14.20 -1.14 -12.76
N ARG A 116 13.42 -0.05 -12.77
CA ARG A 116 13.43 0.92 -13.88
C ARG A 116 14.78 1.63 -13.98
N GLU A 117 15.34 2.06 -12.86
CA GLU A 117 16.63 2.73 -12.82
C GLU A 117 17.78 1.82 -13.28
N ALA A 118 17.76 0.55 -12.86
CA ALA A 118 18.73 -0.44 -13.35
C ALA A 118 18.64 -0.63 -14.88
N ALA A 119 17.41 -0.66 -15.43
CA ALA A 119 17.21 -0.73 -16.87
C ALA A 119 17.72 0.52 -17.60
N VAL A 120 17.50 1.71 -17.05
CA VAL A 120 18.01 2.97 -17.59
C VAL A 120 19.54 2.99 -17.60
N ASN A 121 20.18 2.54 -16.51
CA ASN A 121 21.64 2.45 -16.42
C ASN A 121 22.21 1.49 -17.48
N ALA A 122 21.61 0.32 -17.66
CA ALA A 122 22.02 -0.63 -18.72
C ALA A 122 21.87 -0.02 -20.13
N MET A 123 20.80 0.71 -20.39
CA MET A 123 20.60 1.40 -21.67
C MET A 123 21.64 2.51 -21.91
N GLN A 124 21.98 3.30 -20.88
CA GLN A 124 23.01 4.33 -20.99
C GLN A 124 24.39 3.75 -21.30
N ASN A 125 24.66 2.55 -20.81
CA ASN A 125 25.89 1.81 -21.06
C ASN A 125 25.86 1.00 -22.37
N ASN A 126 24.79 1.12 -23.18
CA ASN A 126 24.56 0.33 -24.39
C ASN A 126 24.64 -1.19 -24.14
N ALA A 127 24.26 -1.66 -22.97
CA ALA A 127 24.26 -3.07 -22.60
C ALA A 127 23.00 -3.77 -23.15
N ASN A 128 23.13 -5.05 -23.54
CA ASN A 128 22.02 -5.85 -24.04
C ASN A 128 21.21 -6.52 -22.91
N ALA A 129 21.74 -6.49 -21.67
CA ALA A 129 21.10 -7.06 -20.49
C ALA A 129 21.46 -6.24 -19.25
N ILE A 130 20.57 -6.25 -18.27
CA ILE A 130 20.74 -5.55 -17.00
C ILE A 130 21.65 -6.40 -16.11
N SER A 131 22.73 -5.83 -15.60
CA SER A 131 23.74 -6.49 -14.78
C SER A 131 23.55 -6.17 -13.29
N SER A 132 24.27 -6.91 -12.44
CA SER A 132 24.33 -6.61 -11.01
C SER A 132 24.88 -5.21 -10.71
N THR A 133 25.79 -4.70 -11.55
CA THR A 133 26.34 -3.34 -11.41
C THR A 133 25.31 -2.26 -11.69
N ASP A 134 24.37 -2.49 -12.59
CA ASP A 134 23.28 -1.55 -12.88
C ASP A 134 22.31 -1.46 -11.69
N PHE A 135 21.97 -2.59 -11.06
CA PHE A 135 21.21 -2.61 -9.82
C PHE A 135 21.97 -1.92 -8.67
N ALA A 136 23.28 -2.14 -8.54
CA ALA A 136 24.09 -1.47 -7.53
C ALA A 136 24.15 0.06 -7.73
N ALA A 137 24.12 0.53 -8.98
CA ALA A 137 24.00 1.96 -9.29
C ALA A 137 22.60 2.48 -8.92
N GLY A 138 21.55 1.75 -9.24
CA GLY A 138 20.18 2.10 -8.88
C GLY A 138 19.96 2.20 -7.37
N LEU A 139 20.51 1.29 -6.58
CA LEU A 139 20.46 1.31 -5.11
C LEU A 139 21.08 2.57 -4.49
N LYS A 140 22.04 3.20 -5.16
CA LYS A 140 22.60 4.48 -4.69
C LYS A 140 21.66 5.66 -4.92
N GLN A 141 20.85 5.60 -5.95
CA GLN A 141 19.92 6.67 -6.35
C GLN A 141 18.56 6.55 -5.66
N ILE A 142 17.98 5.36 -5.68
CA ILE A 142 16.66 5.09 -5.10
C ILE A 142 16.83 4.84 -3.59
N LYS A 143 16.20 5.67 -2.78
CA LYS A 143 16.19 5.52 -1.33
C LYS A 143 14.86 4.89 -0.87
N PRO A 144 14.85 4.15 0.25
CA PRO A 144 13.62 3.61 0.80
C PRO A 144 12.66 4.73 1.17
N SER A 145 11.39 4.60 0.79
CA SER A 145 10.33 5.54 1.16
C SER A 145 9.82 5.31 2.58
N ILE A 146 10.01 4.11 3.13
CA ILE A 146 9.55 3.73 4.45
C ILE A 146 10.67 3.99 5.46
N THR A 147 10.52 5.07 6.24
CA THR A 147 11.47 5.36 7.34
C THR A 147 11.03 4.62 8.61
N ASN A 148 11.98 4.42 9.54
CA ASN A 148 11.69 3.82 10.85
C ASN A 148 10.61 4.60 11.62
N GLU A 149 10.51 5.92 11.41
CA GLU A 149 9.48 6.77 12.01
C GLU A 149 8.10 6.47 11.43
N VAL A 150 8.01 6.30 10.11
CA VAL A 150 6.79 5.94 9.40
C VAL A 150 6.34 4.54 9.84
N GLU A 151 7.25 3.58 9.91
CA GLU A 151 6.96 2.23 10.37
C GLU A 151 6.43 2.23 11.81
N ALA A 152 7.12 2.91 12.74
CA ALA A 152 6.68 3.04 14.13
C ALA A 152 5.33 3.75 14.28
N TRP A 153 5.01 4.70 13.40
CA TRP A 153 3.72 5.38 13.38
C TRP A 153 2.60 4.43 12.93
N TYR A 154 2.82 3.65 11.87
CA TYR A 154 1.84 2.66 11.42
C TYR A 154 1.64 1.53 12.42
N GLU A 155 2.68 1.06 13.11
CA GLU A 155 2.55 0.05 14.18
C GLU A 155 1.65 0.56 15.33
N LYS A 156 1.79 1.82 15.74
CA LYS A 156 0.90 2.41 16.75
C LYS A 156 -0.57 2.46 16.31
N ILE A 157 -0.80 2.76 15.02
CA ILE A 157 -2.16 2.79 14.46
C ILE A 157 -2.72 1.37 14.34
N LYS A 158 -1.89 0.40 13.95
CA LYS A 158 -2.27 -1.00 13.84
C LYS A 158 -2.79 -1.55 15.17
N ASP A 159 -2.15 -1.23 16.31
CA ASP A 159 -2.61 -1.64 17.62
C ASP A 159 -3.99 -1.07 17.96
N GLY A 160 -4.31 0.13 17.51
CA GLY A 160 -5.64 0.72 17.59
C GLY A 160 -6.67 0.11 16.61
N VAL A 161 -6.20 -0.51 15.53
CA VAL A 161 -7.01 -1.18 14.49
C VAL A 161 -7.14 -2.68 14.75
N SER A 162 -6.18 -3.30 15.44
CA SER A 162 -6.07 -4.75 15.68
C SER A 162 -7.26 -5.39 16.44
N ASN A 163 -8.15 -4.59 17.03
CA ASN A 163 -9.34 -5.12 17.67
C ASN A 163 -10.41 -5.66 16.70
N VAL A 164 -10.15 -5.70 15.40
CA VAL A 164 -11.14 -6.06 14.38
C VAL A 164 -10.65 -7.12 13.36
N ILE A 165 -9.41 -7.59 13.45
CA ILE A 165 -8.99 -8.74 12.64
C ILE A 165 -9.51 -10.01 13.33
N PRO A 166 -10.46 -10.76 12.72
CA PRO A 166 -10.87 -12.06 13.25
C PRO A 166 -9.63 -12.94 13.41
N ASN A 167 -9.46 -13.51 14.59
CA ASN A 167 -8.41 -14.49 14.86
C ASN A 167 -8.58 -15.66 13.87
N GLU A 168 -7.51 -16.41 13.56
CA GLU A 168 -7.58 -17.54 12.61
C GLU A 168 -8.72 -18.53 12.87
N ALA A 169 -9.22 -18.59 14.13
CA ALA A 169 -10.39 -19.36 14.50
C ALA A 169 -11.69 -18.91 13.82
N ASP A 170 -11.81 -17.64 13.46
CA ASP A 170 -13.03 -17.11 12.80
C ASP A 170 -13.06 -17.38 11.30
N ARG A 171 -11.94 -17.76 10.68
CA ARG A 171 -11.87 -18.15 9.26
C ARG A 171 -12.63 -19.45 8.95
N MET A 172 -12.93 -20.28 9.95
CA MET A 172 -13.69 -21.52 9.76
C MET A 172 -15.19 -21.31 9.52
N PHE A 173 -15.73 -20.11 9.71
CA PHE A 173 -17.16 -19.85 9.56
C PHE A 173 -17.57 -19.27 8.19
N TYR A 174 -16.62 -19.02 7.29
CA TYR A 174 -16.85 -18.46 5.94
C TYR A 174 -16.28 -19.34 4.81
N GLY A 175 -16.23 -20.67 5.03
CA GLY A 175 -15.95 -21.67 4.01
C GLY A 175 -17.19 -22.13 3.26
#